data_5b34bf39d9a96276fe72051fa2c238c5
#
_entry.id   5b34bf39d9a96276fe72051fa2c238c5
#
_cell.length_a   1.000
_cell.length_b   1.000
_cell.length_c   1.000
_cell.angle_alpha   90.00
_cell.angle_beta   90.00
_cell.angle_gamma   90.00
#
_symmetry.space_group_name_H-M   'P 1'
#
loop_
_entity.id
_entity.type
_entity.pdbx_description
1 polymer ?
#
loop_
_entity_poly.entity_id
_entity_poly.type
_entity_poly.pdbx_seq_one_letter_code
_entity_poly.pdbx_strand_id
1 'polypeptide(L)'
;MFRSVYAGVLFGVMCTAWLILTGTQTIATISDMAGFGSILLQILAPLQLAMIVFLAAFSSASAVAQEKDRKTLILLLLTRLNSSELVLGKLFSSLLHVISMLLAGLPVFALAVLFGGVSFEQVLRVFCVTLAAAFITGSLGSLLALWREKTFQTLALTALVIVAWMIGCEAIAAGVLGTQVGGLSALMVAQSLSPVRAVLAAARPVEAMSWLQDPSLIFIGLSLLGGCLLNAIAIWRIRIWNPSREVRRVAKSDEPAESIWGAEHDIAAGKREAKADEARTRHVDSQLRERDKQPYREVWDNPVLWREICTWAYGRKVILIRVAYLLLFAMAAAGVVWLDAQPDLSSSIFPAVARPVVPFFVVSLVVVNALAVTSITNERDGRSLDLLLVTDLSPSEFVFGKLGGIFWVAKEMILLPIVLCGYLVWSRTLGVENFCYVLGGLLVMDVFVAVLGIHCGMTYSNSRAAIGVSLGTVFFLFLGIATCILMMISFSGSFHVQLAPFLAFIMGGGVGLYVSLGARNPSPAILAASLLLPFATFYAITSYLLDLTLAVFLVTAVAYSFTTAAMMIPALSEFDFAMGRNSVADD
;
A
#
# COMPACT_ATOMS: atom_id res chain seq x y z
N MET A 1 -0.85 13.67 -16.19
CA MET A 1 -0.40 12.27 -16.18
C MET A 1 -1.35 11.35 -15.38
N PHE A 2 -1.45 11.42 -14.05
CA PHE A 2 -2.30 10.49 -13.25
C PHE A 2 -3.78 10.46 -13.66
N ARG A 3 -4.39 11.61 -13.99
CA ARG A 3 -5.78 11.67 -14.47
C ARG A 3 -5.96 10.92 -15.78
N SER A 4 -5.02 11.07 -16.72
CA SER A 4 -5.07 10.39 -18.01
C SER A 4 -4.87 8.88 -17.87
N VAL A 5 -3.99 8.44 -16.96
CA VAL A 5 -3.80 7.02 -16.64
C VAL A 5 -5.07 6.43 -16.03
N TYR A 6 -5.68 7.12 -15.06
CA TYR A 6 -6.92 6.69 -14.44
C TYR A 6 -8.07 6.54 -15.45
N ALA A 7 -8.33 7.59 -16.25
CA ALA A 7 -9.34 7.55 -17.29
C ALA A 7 -9.02 6.50 -18.36
N GLY A 8 -7.73 6.36 -18.71
CA GLY A 8 -7.25 5.36 -19.67
C GLY A 8 -7.46 3.92 -19.20
N VAL A 9 -7.28 3.62 -17.91
CA VAL A 9 -7.57 2.29 -17.33
C VAL A 9 -9.08 1.98 -17.42
N LEU A 10 -9.94 2.90 -17.00
CA LEU A 10 -11.39 2.71 -17.08
C LEU A 10 -11.86 2.55 -18.53
N PHE A 11 -11.37 3.37 -19.45
CA PHE A 11 -11.67 3.29 -20.86
C PHE A 11 -11.13 2.00 -21.49
N GLY A 12 -9.90 1.58 -21.13
CA GLY A 12 -9.30 0.32 -21.58
C GLY A 12 -10.14 -0.89 -21.16
N VAL A 13 -10.62 -0.93 -19.92
CA VAL A 13 -11.53 -1.98 -19.43
C VAL A 13 -12.86 -1.97 -20.21
N MET A 14 -13.43 -0.81 -20.47
CA MET A 14 -14.63 -0.68 -21.27
C MET A 14 -14.42 -1.18 -22.71
N CYS A 15 -13.32 -0.80 -23.36
CA CYS A 15 -12.98 -1.27 -24.70
C CYS A 15 -12.77 -2.79 -24.74
N THR A 16 -12.06 -3.33 -23.73
CA THR A 16 -11.84 -4.79 -23.61
C THR A 16 -13.17 -5.52 -23.45
N ALA A 17 -14.05 -5.04 -22.57
CA ALA A 17 -15.39 -5.62 -22.38
C ALA A 17 -16.22 -5.58 -23.68
N TRP A 18 -16.17 -4.48 -24.41
CA TRP A 18 -16.83 -4.34 -25.72
C TRP A 18 -16.30 -5.33 -26.75
N LEU A 19 -14.97 -5.49 -26.84
CA LEU A 19 -14.35 -6.45 -27.77
C LEU A 19 -14.66 -7.91 -27.41
N ILE A 20 -14.76 -8.24 -26.12
CA ILE A 20 -15.19 -9.57 -25.67
C ILE A 20 -16.64 -9.83 -26.15
N LEU A 21 -17.54 -8.90 -25.90
CA LEU A 21 -18.94 -9.02 -26.27
C LEU A 21 -19.09 -9.22 -27.77
N THR A 22 -18.47 -8.39 -28.61
CA THR A 22 -18.53 -8.47 -30.08
C THR A 22 -17.88 -9.72 -30.63
N GLY A 23 -16.89 -10.29 -29.95
CA GLY A 23 -16.21 -11.54 -30.35
C GLY A 23 -16.93 -12.82 -29.91
N THR A 24 -17.75 -12.76 -28.87
CA THR A 24 -18.36 -13.95 -28.25
C THR A 24 -19.87 -14.07 -28.51
N GLN A 25 -20.55 -12.95 -28.71
CA GLN A 25 -22.02 -12.90 -28.87
C GLN A 25 -22.40 -12.06 -30.08
N THR A 26 -23.38 -12.54 -30.86
CA THR A 26 -24.05 -11.70 -31.85
C THR A 26 -25.03 -10.79 -31.12
N ILE A 27 -24.74 -9.49 -31.09
CA ILE A 27 -25.66 -8.48 -30.54
C ILE A 27 -26.83 -8.38 -31.52
N ALA A 28 -27.93 -9.05 -31.20
CA ALA A 28 -29.10 -9.10 -32.06
C ALA A 28 -30.23 -8.18 -31.57
N THR A 29 -30.29 -7.87 -30.28
CA THR A 29 -31.40 -7.15 -29.66
C THR A 29 -30.98 -5.97 -28.79
N ILE A 30 -31.90 -5.01 -28.59
CA ILE A 30 -31.72 -3.88 -27.65
C ILE A 30 -31.54 -4.41 -26.23
N SER A 31 -32.15 -5.56 -25.90
CA SER A 31 -32.01 -6.21 -24.59
C SER A 31 -30.57 -6.66 -24.34
N ASP A 32 -29.85 -7.16 -25.35
CA ASP A 32 -28.45 -7.59 -25.22
C ASP A 32 -27.53 -6.40 -24.89
N MET A 33 -27.80 -5.26 -25.56
CA MET A 33 -27.08 -4.01 -25.28
C MET A 33 -27.32 -3.49 -23.86
N ALA A 34 -28.58 -3.54 -23.40
CA ALA A 34 -28.94 -3.12 -22.03
C ALA A 34 -28.30 -4.06 -20.99
N GLY A 35 -28.28 -5.37 -21.25
CA GLY A 35 -27.57 -6.35 -20.42
C GLY A 35 -26.07 -6.06 -20.32
N PHE A 36 -25.42 -5.73 -21.43
CA PHE A 36 -24.02 -5.34 -21.49
C PHE A 36 -23.74 -4.08 -20.66
N GLY A 37 -24.56 -3.02 -20.80
CA GLY A 37 -24.41 -1.79 -20.00
C GLY A 37 -24.47 -2.06 -18.50
N SER A 38 -25.39 -2.93 -18.07
CA SER A 38 -25.52 -3.33 -16.66
C SER A 38 -24.29 -4.10 -16.15
N ILE A 39 -23.77 -5.08 -16.90
CA ILE A 39 -22.56 -5.83 -16.56
C ILE A 39 -21.35 -4.90 -16.52
N LEU A 40 -21.25 -4.00 -17.51
CA LEU A 40 -20.16 -3.03 -17.57
C LEU A 40 -20.13 -2.12 -16.34
N LEU A 41 -21.28 -1.61 -15.89
CA LEU A 41 -21.36 -0.82 -14.65
C LEU A 41 -20.93 -1.62 -13.43
N GLN A 42 -21.31 -2.91 -13.33
CA GLN A 42 -20.94 -3.79 -12.22
C GLN A 42 -19.43 -4.10 -12.19
N ILE A 43 -18.72 -3.99 -13.31
CA ILE A 43 -17.27 -4.12 -13.40
C ILE A 43 -16.58 -2.78 -13.10
N LEU A 44 -17.04 -1.69 -13.73
CA LEU A 44 -16.41 -0.37 -13.60
C LEU A 44 -16.59 0.23 -12.20
N ALA A 45 -17.72 0.02 -11.53
CA ALA A 45 -18.01 0.63 -10.23
C ALA A 45 -17.06 0.15 -9.13
N PRO A 46 -16.83 -1.16 -8.88
CA PRO A 46 -15.85 -1.61 -7.90
C PRO A 46 -14.40 -1.30 -8.31
N LEU A 47 -14.06 -1.31 -9.59
CA LEU A 47 -12.76 -0.90 -10.10
C LEU A 47 -12.47 0.56 -9.77
N GLN A 48 -13.41 1.47 -10.08
CA GLN A 48 -13.33 2.88 -9.72
C GLN A 48 -13.18 3.07 -8.21
N LEU A 49 -14.02 2.39 -7.41
CA LEU A 49 -13.97 2.47 -5.95
C LEU A 49 -12.58 2.08 -5.43
N ALA A 50 -12.03 0.95 -5.88
CA ALA A 50 -10.73 0.45 -5.43
C ALA A 50 -9.61 1.46 -5.74
N MET A 51 -9.57 2.00 -6.96
CA MET A 51 -8.60 3.02 -7.37
C MET A 51 -8.71 4.29 -6.52
N ILE A 52 -9.91 4.79 -6.29
CA ILE A 52 -10.15 6.03 -5.55
C ILE A 52 -9.87 5.86 -4.07
N VAL A 53 -10.24 4.75 -3.43
CA VAL A 53 -9.94 4.44 -2.03
C VAL A 53 -8.43 4.35 -1.81
N PHE A 54 -7.71 3.65 -2.69
CA PHE A 54 -6.26 3.57 -2.64
C PHE A 54 -5.60 4.95 -2.75
N LEU A 55 -5.99 5.73 -3.77
CA LEU A 55 -5.43 7.05 -4.01
C LEU A 55 -5.75 8.05 -2.89
N ALA A 56 -6.96 8.00 -2.33
CA ALA A 56 -7.37 8.87 -1.22
C ALA A 56 -6.57 8.57 0.05
N ALA A 57 -6.49 7.29 0.42
CA ALA A 57 -5.73 6.85 1.59
C ALA A 57 -4.24 7.18 1.44
N PHE A 58 -3.64 6.82 0.28
CA PHE A 58 -2.22 7.06 0.00
C PHE A 58 -1.88 8.56 -0.07
N SER A 59 -2.65 9.37 -0.82
CA SER A 59 -2.35 10.79 -0.99
C SER A 59 -2.46 11.57 0.32
N SER A 60 -3.49 11.29 1.13
CA SER A 60 -3.68 11.94 2.43
C SER A 60 -2.60 11.52 3.44
N ALA A 61 -2.28 10.23 3.51
CA ALA A 61 -1.25 9.71 4.40
C ALA A 61 0.14 10.25 4.03
N SER A 62 0.52 10.18 2.76
CA SER A 62 1.83 10.63 2.29
C SER A 62 2.04 12.14 2.38
N ALA A 63 0.99 12.94 2.18
CA ALA A 63 1.06 14.40 2.28
C ALA A 63 1.48 14.88 3.68
N VAL A 64 0.99 14.24 4.72
CA VAL A 64 1.32 14.57 6.11
C VAL A 64 2.62 13.90 6.55
N ALA A 65 2.81 12.61 6.22
CA ALA A 65 3.97 11.84 6.64
C ALA A 65 5.29 12.44 6.11
N GLN A 66 5.31 12.88 4.85
CA GLN A 66 6.48 13.52 4.24
C GLN A 66 6.88 14.81 4.96
N GLU A 67 5.92 15.62 5.42
CA GLU A 67 6.24 16.83 6.18
C GLU A 67 6.83 16.51 7.55
N LYS A 68 6.43 15.40 8.16
CA LYS A 68 7.05 14.91 9.39
C LYS A 68 8.48 14.43 9.17
N ASP A 69 8.73 13.67 8.11
CA ASP A 69 10.06 13.16 7.79
C ASP A 69 11.02 14.33 7.50
N ARG A 70 10.55 15.38 6.82
CA ARG A 70 11.30 16.62 6.54
C ARG A 70 11.33 17.61 7.71
N LYS A 71 10.66 17.31 8.82
CA LYS A 71 10.52 18.18 10.01
C LYS A 71 9.83 19.54 9.75
N THR A 72 9.17 19.70 8.60
CA THR A 72 8.46 20.94 8.24
C THR A 72 7.13 21.08 8.97
N LEU A 73 6.51 19.98 9.40
CA LEU A 73 5.26 20.02 10.18
C LEU A 73 5.40 20.84 11.48
N ILE A 74 6.57 20.77 12.14
CA ILE A 74 6.82 21.54 13.36
C ILE A 74 6.80 23.04 13.07
N LEU A 75 7.36 23.47 11.93
CA LEU A 75 7.35 24.88 11.53
C LEU A 75 5.91 25.36 11.28
N LEU A 76 5.05 24.52 10.67
CA LEU A 76 3.64 24.86 10.49
C LEU A 76 2.88 24.98 11.82
N LEU A 77 3.21 24.12 12.80
CA LEU A 77 2.59 24.17 14.13
C LEU A 77 3.03 25.39 14.97
N LEU A 78 4.16 25.99 14.63
CA LEU A 78 4.66 27.24 15.26
C LEU A 78 4.03 28.51 14.64
N THR A 79 3.38 28.41 13.48
CA THR A 79 2.64 29.53 12.89
C THR A 79 1.32 29.78 13.61
N ARG A 80 0.63 30.90 13.29
CA ARG A 80 -0.68 31.24 13.84
C ARG A 80 -1.85 30.38 13.30
N LEU A 81 -1.55 29.31 12.55
CA LEU A 81 -2.58 28.41 12.01
C LEU A 81 -3.32 27.66 13.12
N ASN A 82 -4.63 27.62 13.01
CA ASN A 82 -5.45 26.78 13.87
C ASN A 82 -5.28 25.29 13.53
N SER A 83 -5.46 24.41 14.51
CA SER A 83 -5.38 22.96 14.29
C SER A 83 -6.37 22.47 13.24
N SER A 84 -7.57 23.06 13.16
CA SER A 84 -8.59 22.76 12.15
C SER A 84 -8.16 23.16 10.74
N GLU A 85 -7.58 24.34 10.57
CA GLU A 85 -7.08 24.83 9.28
C GLU A 85 -5.98 23.92 8.73
N LEU A 86 -5.07 23.49 9.60
CA LEU A 86 -3.96 22.62 9.22
C LEU A 86 -4.46 21.22 8.82
N VAL A 87 -5.32 20.59 9.64
CA VAL A 87 -5.81 19.22 9.38
C VAL A 87 -6.73 19.22 8.15
N LEU A 88 -7.73 20.07 8.11
CA LEU A 88 -8.71 20.11 7.02
C LEU A 88 -8.09 20.63 5.73
N GLY A 89 -7.21 21.64 5.79
CA GLY A 89 -6.52 22.16 4.63
C GLY A 89 -5.66 21.08 3.92
N LYS A 90 -4.92 20.26 4.68
CA LYS A 90 -4.15 19.14 4.13
C LYS A 90 -5.04 18.04 3.56
N LEU A 91 -6.10 17.67 4.27
CA LEU A 91 -7.05 16.67 3.82
C LEU A 91 -7.73 17.11 2.51
N PHE A 92 -8.31 18.31 2.49
CA PHE A 92 -9.01 18.81 1.29
C PHE A 92 -8.06 19.02 0.11
N SER A 93 -6.84 19.46 0.33
CA SER A 93 -5.83 19.56 -0.73
C SER A 93 -5.53 18.20 -1.38
N SER A 94 -5.41 17.13 -0.59
CA SER A 94 -5.21 15.77 -1.13
C SER A 94 -6.49 15.21 -1.77
N LEU A 95 -7.66 15.43 -1.18
CA LEU A 95 -8.93 14.97 -1.72
C LEU A 95 -9.33 15.71 -3.00
N LEU A 96 -9.00 16.99 -3.16
CA LEU A 96 -9.26 17.74 -4.40
C LEU A 96 -8.59 17.07 -5.62
N HIS A 97 -7.37 16.54 -5.43
CA HIS A 97 -6.70 15.77 -6.46
C HIS A 97 -7.47 14.48 -6.80
N VAL A 98 -7.95 13.77 -5.78
CA VAL A 98 -8.75 12.54 -5.94
C VAL A 98 -10.10 12.83 -6.60
N ILE A 99 -10.79 13.90 -6.20
CA ILE A 99 -12.05 14.36 -6.83
C ILE A 99 -11.81 14.67 -8.31
N SER A 100 -10.71 15.34 -8.65
CA SER A 100 -10.40 15.65 -10.04
C SER A 100 -10.13 14.40 -10.90
N MET A 101 -9.63 13.31 -10.29
CA MET A 101 -9.52 12.00 -10.95
C MET A 101 -10.89 11.36 -11.11
N LEU A 102 -11.72 11.37 -10.06
CA LEU A 102 -13.07 10.83 -10.10
C LEU A 102 -13.89 11.48 -11.24
N LEU A 103 -13.81 12.80 -11.38
CA LEU A 103 -14.47 13.53 -12.46
C LEU A 103 -13.93 13.15 -13.86
N ALA A 104 -12.65 12.81 -13.97
CA ALA A 104 -12.09 12.35 -15.25
C ALA A 104 -12.66 10.98 -15.70
N GLY A 105 -13.23 10.19 -14.80
CA GLY A 105 -13.95 8.95 -15.12
C GLY A 105 -15.37 9.18 -15.65
N LEU A 106 -16.00 10.34 -15.41
CA LEU A 106 -17.37 10.64 -15.79
C LEU A 106 -17.70 10.31 -17.28
N PRO A 107 -16.86 10.67 -18.27
CA PRO A 107 -17.14 10.36 -19.66
C PRO A 107 -17.29 8.84 -19.93
N VAL A 108 -16.49 8.00 -19.25
CA VAL A 108 -16.56 6.54 -19.43
C VAL A 108 -17.88 6.01 -18.88
N PHE A 109 -18.34 6.49 -17.73
CA PHE A 109 -19.63 6.10 -17.17
C PHE A 109 -20.81 6.66 -17.98
N ALA A 110 -20.67 7.84 -18.57
CA ALA A 110 -21.67 8.38 -19.50
C ALA A 110 -21.82 7.49 -20.74
N LEU A 111 -20.72 6.97 -21.28
CA LEU A 111 -20.77 5.98 -22.36
C LEU A 111 -21.48 4.69 -21.93
N ALA A 112 -21.28 4.21 -20.69
CA ALA A 112 -21.99 3.04 -20.17
C ALA A 112 -23.51 3.27 -20.11
N VAL A 113 -23.97 4.48 -19.77
CA VAL A 113 -25.41 4.84 -19.82
C VAL A 113 -25.94 4.82 -21.25
N LEU A 114 -25.14 5.24 -22.24
CA LEU A 114 -25.56 5.24 -23.66
C LEU A 114 -25.78 3.84 -24.24
N PHE A 115 -25.12 2.80 -23.72
CA PHE A 115 -25.39 1.41 -24.10
C PHE A 115 -26.77 0.95 -23.62
N GLY A 116 -27.42 1.63 -22.68
CA GLY A 116 -28.70 1.27 -22.11
C GLY A 116 -28.58 0.35 -20.89
N GLY A 117 -29.72 0.05 -20.25
CA GLY A 117 -29.77 -0.81 -19.04
C GLY A 117 -29.21 -0.19 -17.76
N VAL A 118 -28.67 1.02 -17.83
CA VAL A 118 -28.11 1.80 -16.69
C VAL A 118 -28.78 3.15 -16.63
N SER A 119 -29.30 3.52 -15.46
CA SER A 119 -29.86 4.84 -15.22
C SER A 119 -28.77 5.84 -14.78
N PHE A 120 -29.00 7.12 -15.07
CA PHE A 120 -28.12 8.18 -14.56
C PHE A 120 -28.09 8.22 -13.03
N GLU A 121 -29.18 7.85 -12.37
CA GLU A 121 -29.27 7.77 -10.90
C GLU A 121 -28.33 6.71 -10.33
N GLN A 122 -28.20 5.53 -10.97
CA GLN A 122 -27.25 4.49 -10.55
C GLN A 122 -25.82 5.01 -10.64
N VAL A 123 -25.45 5.68 -11.73
CA VAL A 123 -24.11 6.29 -11.87
C VAL A 123 -23.88 7.33 -10.78
N LEU A 124 -24.84 8.22 -10.55
CA LEU A 124 -24.72 9.24 -9.49
C LEU A 124 -24.52 8.61 -8.11
N ARG A 125 -25.28 7.55 -7.78
CA ARG A 125 -25.12 6.80 -6.52
C ARG A 125 -23.73 6.17 -6.41
N VAL A 126 -23.21 5.54 -7.45
CA VAL A 126 -21.85 4.98 -7.50
C VAL A 126 -20.82 6.07 -7.21
N PHE A 127 -20.96 7.25 -7.83
CA PHE A 127 -20.05 8.38 -7.58
C PHE A 127 -20.15 8.93 -6.15
N CYS A 128 -21.36 9.05 -5.59
CA CYS A 128 -21.57 9.50 -4.21
C CYS A 128 -20.99 8.52 -3.19
N VAL A 129 -21.20 7.21 -3.37
CA VAL A 129 -20.62 6.16 -2.53
C VAL A 129 -19.09 6.19 -2.60
N THR A 130 -18.53 6.31 -3.81
CA THR A 130 -17.08 6.38 -4.02
C THR A 130 -16.48 7.63 -3.36
N LEU A 131 -17.13 8.78 -3.46
CA LEU A 131 -16.69 10.02 -2.81
C LEU A 131 -16.74 9.92 -1.28
N ALA A 132 -17.80 9.33 -0.73
CA ALA A 132 -17.93 9.10 0.72
C ALA A 132 -16.84 8.13 1.23
N ALA A 133 -16.55 7.06 0.46
CA ALA A 133 -15.46 6.13 0.75
C ALA A 133 -14.09 6.83 0.68
N ALA A 134 -13.86 7.71 -0.29
CA ALA A 134 -12.64 8.50 -0.39
C ALA A 134 -12.47 9.44 0.81
N PHE A 135 -13.55 10.05 1.27
CA PHE A 135 -13.52 10.96 2.43
C PHE A 135 -13.13 10.23 3.71
N ILE A 136 -13.77 9.08 4.02
CA ILE A 136 -13.45 8.34 5.25
C ILE A 136 -12.05 7.72 5.20
N THR A 137 -11.63 7.14 4.07
CA THR A 137 -10.30 6.54 3.93
C THR A 137 -9.17 7.57 3.88
N GLY A 138 -9.41 8.73 3.27
CA GLY A 138 -8.51 9.87 3.30
C GLY A 138 -8.37 10.47 4.70
N SER A 139 -9.49 10.59 5.45
CA SER A 139 -9.48 11.03 6.85
C SER A 139 -8.71 10.06 7.75
N LEU A 140 -8.88 8.74 7.54
CA LEU A 140 -8.13 7.70 8.24
C LEU A 140 -6.63 7.81 7.97
N GLY A 141 -6.23 7.94 6.69
CA GLY A 141 -4.83 8.11 6.30
C GLY A 141 -4.19 9.36 6.91
N SER A 142 -4.91 10.48 6.90
CA SER A 142 -4.47 11.73 7.54
C SER A 142 -4.31 11.60 9.06
N LEU A 143 -5.29 11.00 9.74
CA LEU A 143 -5.26 10.76 11.19
C LEU A 143 -4.04 9.91 11.59
N LEU A 144 -3.82 8.78 10.90
CA LEU A 144 -2.70 7.89 11.16
C LEU A 144 -1.35 8.55 10.88
N ALA A 145 -1.27 9.40 9.84
CA ALA A 145 -0.07 10.17 9.52
C ALA A 145 0.25 11.22 10.60
N LEU A 146 -0.75 11.88 11.15
CA LEU A 146 -0.56 12.79 12.27
C LEU A 146 -0.12 12.07 13.56
N TRP A 147 -0.58 10.83 13.75
CA TRP A 147 -0.25 10.05 14.93
C TRP A 147 1.13 9.37 14.85
N ARG A 148 1.54 8.83 13.68
CA ARG A 148 2.81 8.08 13.51
C ARG A 148 3.97 8.99 13.11
N GLU A 149 5.19 8.58 13.45
CA GLU A 149 6.41 9.37 13.20
C GLU A 149 7.05 9.07 11.84
N LYS A 150 6.95 7.84 11.35
CA LYS A 150 7.61 7.35 10.12
C LYS A 150 6.59 7.06 9.03
N THR A 151 6.92 7.41 7.79
CA THR A 151 6.07 7.19 6.61
C THR A 151 5.68 5.73 6.44
N PHE A 152 6.62 4.78 6.61
CA PHE A 152 6.33 3.34 6.58
C PHE A 152 5.22 2.96 7.56
N GLN A 153 5.33 3.41 8.83
CA GLN A 153 4.36 3.07 9.88
C GLN A 153 2.95 3.57 9.53
N THR A 154 2.89 4.74 8.93
CA THR A 154 1.62 5.35 8.49
C THR A 154 0.98 4.54 7.37
N LEU A 155 1.73 4.25 6.31
CA LEU A 155 1.22 3.55 5.14
C LEU A 155 0.81 2.12 5.47
N ALA A 156 1.67 1.38 6.17
CA ALA A 156 1.39 0.01 6.59
C ALA A 156 0.15 -0.06 7.49
N LEU A 157 0.05 0.82 8.49
CA LEU A 157 -1.09 0.83 9.41
C LEU A 157 -2.38 1.25 8.70
N THR A 158 -2.32 2.19 7.75
CA THR A 158 -3.48 2.59 6.95
C THR A 158 -3.99 1.41 6.12
N ALA A 159 -3.11 0.69 5.43
CA ALA A 159 -3.47 -0.49 4.66
C ALA A 159 -4.07 -1.59 5.55
N LEU A 160 -3.42 -1.89 6.70
CA LEU A 160 -3.90 -2.89 7.65
C LEU A 160 -5.30 -2.57 8.19
N VAL A 161 -5.56 -1.30 8.56
CA VAL A 161 -6.88 -0.90 9.09
C VAL A 161 -7.96 -0.98 8.01
N ILE A 162 -7.67 -0.56 6.77
CA ILE A 162 -8.64 -0.66 5.67
C ILE A 162 -8.98 -2.12 5.39
N VAL A 163 -7.99 -3.01 5.32
CA VAL A 163 -8.23 -4.43 5.06
C VAL A 163 -8.91 -5.11 6.24
N ALA A 164 -8.53 -4.80 7.49
CA ALA A 164 -9.24 -5.30 8.66
C ALA A 164 -10.71 -4.86 8.67
N TRP A 165 -11.00 -3.62 8.29
CA TRP A 165 -12.36 -3.15 8.10
C TRP A 165 -13.12 -3.96 7.05
N MET A 166 -12.51 -4.20 5.87
CA MET A 166 -13.13 -4.99 4.80
C MET A 166 -13.38 -6.45 5.24
N ILE A 167 -12.39 -7.11 5.85
CA ILE A 167 -12.53 -8.49 6.36
C ILE A 167 -13.62 -8.54 7.45
N GLY A 168 -13.67 -7.56 8.34
CA GLY A 168 -14.71 -7.47 9.37
C GLY A 168 -16.11 -7.37 8.78
N CYS A 169 -16.29 -6.55 7.73
CA CYS A 169 -17.57 -6.46 7.02
C CYS A 169 -17.95 -7.79 6.33
N GLU A 170 -16.99 -8.50 5.74
CA GLU A 170 -17.23 -9.80 5.12
C GLU A 170 -17.57 -10.87 6.19
N ALA A 171 -16.94 -10.83 7.36
CA ALA A 171 -17.28 -11.72 8.48
C ALA A 171 -18.72 -11.49 9.00
N ILE A 172 -19.16 -10.21 9.06
CA ILE A 172 -20.56 -9.88 9.39
C ILE A 172 -21.50 -10.43 8.33
N ALA A 173 -21.17 -10.24 7.04
CA ALA A 173 -21.98 -10.73 5.93
C ALA A 173 -22.09 -12.26 5.91
N ALA A 174 -21.03 -12.94 6.29
CA ALA A 174 -20.98 -14.40 6.42
C ALA A 174 -21.79 -14.94 7.61
N GLY A 175 -22.28 -14.06 8.50
CA GLY A 175 -23.08 -14.45 9.67
C GLY A 175 -22.27 -14.91 10.88
N VAL A 176 -20.97 -14.59 10.96
CA VAL A 176 -20.12 -14.94 12.12
C VAL A 176 -20.68 -14.36 13.44
N LEU A 177 -21.33 -13.18 13.37
CA LEU A 177 -22.00 -12.53 14.50
C LEU A 177 -23.50 -12.89 14.63
N GLY A 178 -23.96 -13.92 13.89
CA GLY A 178 -25.36 -14.30 13.80
C GLY A 178 -26.04 -13.75 12.55
N THR A 179 -27.25 -14.26 12.27
CA THR A 179 -28.05 -13.87 11.08
C THR A 179 -28.70 -12.49 11.24
N GLN A 180 -28.82 -11.99 12.49
CA GLN A 180 -29.36 -10.67 12.80
C GLN A 180 -28.42 -9.93 13.77
N VAL A 181 -28.10 -8.69 13.47
CA VAL A 181 -27.28 -7.79 14.27
C VAL A 181 -28.13 -6.56 14.60
N GLY A 182 -28.46 -6.35 15.88
CA GLY A 182 -29.27 -5.20 16.32
C GLY A 182 -30.68 -5.13 15.72
N GLY A 183 -31.30 -6.28 15.37
CA GLY A 183 -32.63 -6.35 14.78
C GLY A 183 -32.66 -6.16 13.24
N LEU A 184 -31.50 -5.92 12.62
CA LEU A 184 -31.33 -5.86 11.16
C LEU A 184 -30.67 -7.14 10.64
N SER A 185 -30.92 -7.51 9.39
CA SER A 185 -30.21 -8.65 8.80
C SER A 185 -28.71 -8.38 8.72
N ALA A 186 -27.88 -9.36 9.04
CA ALA A 186 -26.43 -9.24 9.00
C ALA A 186 -25.93 -8.79 7.60
N LEU A 187 -26.60 -9.25 6.54
CA LEU A 187 -26.30 -8.84 5.18
C LEU A 187 -26.54 -7.33 4.94
N MET A 188 -27.66 -6.78 5.44
CA MET A 188 -27.98 -5.35 5.32
C MET A 188 -26.94 -4.50 6.08
N VAL A 189 -26.57 -4.92 7.30
CA VAL A 189 -25.53 -4.24 8.09
C VAL A 189 -24.20 -4.26 7.35
N ALA A 190 -23.81 -5.41 6.79
CA ALA A 190 -22.57 -5.53 6.02
C ALA A 190 -22.60 -4.68 4.73
N GLN A 191 -23.73 -4.61 4.04
CA GLN A 191 -23.90 -3.74 2.85
C GLN A 191 -23.81 -2.25 3.20
N SER A 192 -24.28 -1.87 4.37
CA SER A 192 -24.25 -0.48 4.86
C SER A 192 -22.88 -0.07 5.44
N LEU A 193 -22.00 -1.01 5.79
CA LEU A 193 -20.68 -0.74 6.36
C LEU A 193 -19.54 -0.94 5.35
N SER A 194 -19.70 -1.85 4.38
CA SER A 194 -18.66 -2.18 3.40
C SER A 194 -18.74 -1.26 2.18
N PRO A 195 -17.64 -0.56 1.82
CA PRO A 195 -17.63 0.28 0.61
C PRO A 195 -17.85 -0.54 -0.66
N VAL A 196 -17.30 -1.77 -0.73
CA VAL A 196 -17.45 -2.65 -1.90
C VAL A 196 -18.89 -3.12 -2.05
N ARG A 197 -19.55 -3.53 -0.96
CA ARG A 197 -20.93 -3.96 -1.00
C ARG A 197 -21.89 -2.80 -1.27
N ALA A 198 -21.61 -1.62 -0.72
CA ALA A 198 -22.40 -0.42 -0.96
C ALA A 198 -22.34 0.03 -2.42
N VAL A 199 -21.15 0.00 -3.06
CA VAL A 199 -21.02 0.38 -4.47
C VAL A 199 -21.68 -0.65 -5.40
N LEU A 200 -21.61 -1.94 -5.07
CA LEU A 200 -22.32 -2.98 -5.82
C LEU A 200 -23.84 -2.88 -5.65
N ALA A 201 -24.34 -2.47 -4.48
CA ALA A 201 -25.74 -2.17 -4.26
C ALA A 201 -26.18 -0.94 -5.07
N ALA A 202 -25.36 0.12 -5.09
CA ALA A 202 -25.61 1.34 -5.87
C ALA A 202 -25.63 1.09 -7.39
N ALA A 203 -24.85 0.09 -7.88
CA ALA A 203 -24.81 -0.28 -9.29
C ALA A 203 -26.01 -1.12 -9.74
N ARG A 204 -26.84 -1.64 -8.82
CA ARG A 204 -28.05 -2.38 -9.13
C ARG A 204 -29.23 -1.44 -9.42
N PRO A 205 -30.23 -1.90 -10.19
CA PRO A 205 -31.46 -1.12 -10.39
C PRO A 205 -32.10 -0.73 -9.06
N VAL A 206 -32.68 0.46 -9.02
CA VAL A 206 -33.34 0.99 -7.83
C VAL A 206 -34.66 0.24 -7.64
N GLU A 207 -34.75 -0.56 -6.60
CA GLU A 207 -36.04 -1.03 -6.09
C GLU A 207 -36.68 0.14 -5.32
N ALA A 208 -38.00 0.30 -5.40
CA ALA A 208 -38.74 1.36 -4.71
C ALA A 208 -38.73 1.14 -3.18
N MET A 209 -37.59 1.35 -2.56
CA MET A 209 -37.34 1.18 -1.14
C MET A 209 -37.36 2.55 -0.44
N SER A 210 -37.76 2.57 0.82
CA SER A 210 -37.63 3.80 1.62
C SER A 210 -36.16 4.18 1.79
N TRP A 211 -35.87 5.47 1.84
CA TRP A 211 -34.49 6.02 1.97
C TRP A 211 -33.71 5.42 3.14
N LEU A 212 -34.38 5.05 4.23
CA LEU A 212 -33.80 4.43 5.40
C LEU A 212 -33.44 2.93 5.22
N GLN A 213 -33.85 2.33 4.11
CA GLN A 213 -33.59 0.92 3.80
C GLN A 213 -32.57 0.73 2.68
N ASP A 214 -32.15 1.83 2.01
CA ASP A 214 -31.12 1.76 0.96
C ASP A 214 -29.72 1.68 1.59
N PRO A 215 -29.01 0.53 1.46
CA PRO A 215 -27.67 0.35 2.05
C PRO A 215 -26.66 1.37 1.54
N SER A 216 -26.80 1.84 0.29
CA SER A 216 -25.87 2.80 -0.31
C SER A 216 -25.98 4.17 0.34
N LEU A 217 -27.21 4.63 0.66
CA LEU A 217 -27.43 5.91 1.35
C LEU A 217 -27.01 5.85 2.82
N ILE A 218 -27.28 4.71 3.50
CA ILE A 218 -26.82 4.50 4.88
C ILE A 218 -25.27 4.53 4.92
N PHE A 219 -24.59 3.86 3.97
CA PHE A 219 -23.13 3.89 3.86
C PHE A 219 -22.60 5.32 3.71
N ILE A 220 -23.20 6.15 2.85
CA ILE A 220 -22.80 7.54 2.66
C ILE A 220 -22.91 8.32 3.99
N GLY A 221 -24.04 8.19 4.68
CA GLY A 221 -24.24 8.85 5.98
C GLY A 221 -23.22 8.42 7.03
N LEU A 222 -23.01 7.12 7.18
CA LEU A 222 -22.03 6.56 8.14
C LEU A 222 -20.59 6.95 7.79
N SER A 223 -20.23 6.97 6.49
CA SER A 223 -18.89 7.37 6.04
C SER A 223 -18.62 8.85 6.28
N LEU A 224 -19.60 9.71 6.06
CA LEU A 224 -19.49 11.15 6.37
C LEU A 224 -19.35 11.37 7.88
N LEU A 225 -20.19 10.72 8.68
CA LEU A 225 -20.12 10.81 10.15
C LEU A 225 -18.77 10.30 10.67
N GLY A 226 -18.35 9.13 10.21
CA GLY A 226 -17.07 8.52 10.59
C GLY A 226 -15.88 9.38 10.19
N GLY A 227 -15.87 9.91 8.97
CA GLY A 227 -14.83 10.84 8.50
C GLY A 227 -14.78 12.13 9.31
N CYS A 228 -15.92 12.73 9.65
CA CYS A 228 -15.98 13.89 10.53
C CYS A 228 -15.44 13.57 11.93
N LEU A 229 -15.79 12.40 12.50
CA LEU A 229 -15.28 11.95 13.80
C LEU A 229 -13.76 11.78 13.78
N LEU A 230 -13.20 11.13 12.75
CA LEU A 230 -11.76 10.95 12.59
C LEU A 230 -11.04 12.31 12.51
N ASN A 231 -11.58 13.26 11.74
CA ASN A 231 -11.01 14.60 11.65
C ASN A 231 -11.13 15.38 12.98
N ALA A 232 -12.22 15.24 13.72
CA ALA A 232 -12.38 15.85 15.04
C ALA A 232 -11.30 15.33 16.02
N ILE A 233 -11.05 14.02 16.02
CA ILE A 233 -9.97 13.42 16.81
C ILE A 233 -8.60 13.95 16.37
N ALA A 234 -8.36 14.06 15.06
CA ALA A 234 -7.11 14.60 14.51
C ALA A 234 -6.87 16.05 14.96
N ILE A 235 -7.88 16.91 14.86
CA ILE A 235 -7.82 18.33 15.27
C ILE A 235 -7.54 18.45 16.77
N TRP A 236 -8.21 17.65 17.59
CA TRP A 236 -8.03 17.67 19.05
C TRP A 236 -6.63 17.17 19.46
N ARG A 237 -6.10 16.14 18.79
CA ARG A 237 -4.87 15.45 19.22
C ARG A 237 -3.60 15.93 18.54
N ILE A 238 -3.66 16.71 17.46
CA ILE A 238 -2.48 17.05 16.64
C ILE A 238 -1.34 17.69 17.46
N ARG A 239 -1.65 18.64 18.36
CA ARG A 239 -0.66 19.32 19.18
C ARG A 239 -0.09 18.44 20.31
N ILE A 240 -0.88 17.45 20.78
CA ILE A 240 -0.45 16.49 21.80
C ILE A 240 0.50 15.45 21.19
N TRP A 241 0.19 14.99 19.97
CA TRP A 241 1.00 13.97 19.29
C TRP A 241 2.32 14.50 18.73
N ASN A 242 2.39 15.78 18.44
CA ASN A 242 3.55 16.42 17.83
C ASN A 242 4.08 17.58 18.71
N PRO A 243 4.54 17.28 19.96
CA PRO A 243 5.15 18.31 20.79
C PRO A 243 6.48 18.75 20.16
N SER A 244 6.76 20.06 20.15
CA SER A 244 8.05 20.57 19.73
C SER A 244 9.13 20.07 20.72
N ARG A 245 10.07 19.26 20.23
CA ARG A 245 11.15 18.70 21.08
C ARG A 245 12.09 19.77 21.64
N GLU A 246 12.18 20.92 21.00
CA GLU A 246 13.00 22.04 21.45
C GLU A 246 12.50 22.64 22.77
N VAL A 247 11.19 22.74 22.98
CA VAL A 247 10.61 23.20 24.25
C VAL A 247 10.93 22.25 25.41
N ARG A 248 11.09 20.94 25.14
CA ARG A 248 11.47 19.96 26.18
C ARG A 248 12.96 20.00 26.55
N ARG A 249 13.84 20.41 25.63
CA ARG A 249 15.29 20.59 25.94
C ARG A 249 15.53 21.85 26.72
N VAL A 250 14.84 22.92 26.42
CA VAL A 250 14.94 24.19 27.17
C VAL A 250 14.36 24.04 28.58
N ALA A 251 13.29 23.27 28.77
CA ALA A 251 12.72 23.02 30.11
C ALA A 251 13.56 22.07 31.01
N LYS A 252 14.58 21.40 30.45
CA LYS A 252 15.53 20.57 31.22
C LYS A 252 16.88 21.24 31.48
N SER A 253 17.12 22.42 30.94
CA SER A 253 18.32 23.21 31.16
C SER A 253 18.01 24.42 32.06
N ASP A 254 17.34 24.17 33.20
CA ASP A 254 17.30 25.15 34.32
C ASP A 254 18.61 25.13 35.15
N GLU A 255 19.66 24.53 34.66
CA GLU A 255 20.98 24.92 35.06
C GLU A 255 21.34 26.17 34.25
N PRO A 256 21.68 27.29 34.91
CA PRO A 256 22.14 28.48 34.21
C PRO A 256 23.32 28.07 33.33
N ALA A 257 23.13 28.13 31.99
CA ALA A 257 24.23 27.94 31.07
C ALA A 257 25.24 29.03 31.39
N GLU A 258 26.34 28.68 32.10
CA GLU A 258 27.48 29.56 32.25
C GLU A 258 27.91 29.95 30.84
N SER A 259 27.54 31.17 30.45
CA SER A 259 27.91 31.75 29.17
C SER A 259 29.41 31.70 29.04
N ILE A 260 29.94 31.03 28.02
CA ILE A 260 31.37 31.01 27.69
C ILE A 260 31.93 32.44 27.58
N TRP A 261 31.09 33.45 27.39
CA TRP A 261 31.40 34.86 27.20
C TRP A 261 31.10 35.74 28.44
N GLY A 262 30.49 35.18 29.50
CA GLY A 262 30.05 35.93 30.68
C GLY A 262 30.73 35.55 32.01
N ALA A 263 31.69 34.64 31.99
CA ALA A 263 32.48 34.35 33.19
C ALA A 263 33.44 35.51 33.45
N GLU A 264 33.30 36.10 34.62
CA GLU A 264 34.12 37.21 35.11
C GLU A 264 35.61 37.05 34.78
N HIS A 265 36.21 38.13 34.27
CA HIS A 265 37.60 38.19 33.79
C HIS A 265 38.66 38.02 34.87
N ASP A 266 38.29 37.75 36.13
CA ASP A 266 39.17 37.79 37.29
C ASP A 266 39.69 36.44 37.83
N ILE A 267 39.54 35.36 37.06
CA ILE A 267 40.15 34.08 37.45
C ILE A 267 41.54 34.00 36.82
N ALA A 268 42.62 33.98 37.69
CA ALA A 268 43.97 33.77 37.23
C ALA A 268 44.10 32.61 36.22
N ALA A 269 44.85 32.84 35.13
CA ALA A 269 44.92 31.91 33.98
C ALA A 269 45.21 30.45 34.38
N GLY A 270 46.05 30.21 35.40
CA GLY A 270 46.35 28.87 35.88
C GLY A 270 45.20 28.13 36.57
N LYS A 271 44.20 28.83 37.14
CA LYS A 271 42.99 28.19 37.70
C LYS A 271 41.99 27.78 36.59
N ARG A 272 42.03 28.50 35.47
CA ARG A 272 41.20 28.15 34.31
C ARG A 272 41.70 26.89 33.60
N GLU A 273 43.02 26.77 33.41
CA GLU A 273 43.62 25.57 32.82
C GLU A 273 43.41 24.35 33.71
N ALA A 274 43.62 24.45 35.02
CA ALA A 274 43.37 23.35 35.95
C ALA A 274 41.90 22.91 35.96
N LYS A 275 40.95 23.85 35.92
CA LYS A 275 39.49 23.54 35.86
C LYS A 275 39.08 22.97 34.52
N ALA A 276 39.69 23.39 33.41
CA ALA A 276 39.49 22.85 32.10
C ALA A 276 40.04 21.42 31.96
N ASP A 277 41.22 21.16 32.52
CA ASP A 277 41.81 19.82 32.52
C ASP A 277 41.07 18.85 33.43
N GLU A 278 40.58 19.34 34.58
CA GLU A 278 39.71 18.56 35.46
C GLU A 278 38.37 18.22 34.79
N ALA A 279 37.78 19.15 34.04
CA ALA A 279 36.58 18.89 33.27
C ALA A 279 36.81 17.92 32.11
N ARG A 280 37.97 18.01 31.42
CA ARG A 280 38.37 17.07 30.36
C ARG A 280 38.60 15.66 30.92
N THR A 281 39.35 15.54 32.04
CA THR A 281 39.60 14.24 32.69
C THR A 281 38.31 13.61 33.18
N ARG A 282 37.41 14.35 33.81
CA ARG A 282 36.07 13.84 34.21
C ARG A 282 35.27 13.36 33.02
N HIS A 283 35.30 14.08 31.90
CA HIS A 283 34.58 13.70 30.69
C HIS A 283 35.18 12.44 30.05
N VAL A 284 36.50 12.33 29.95
CA VAL A 284 37.23 11.16 29.46
C VAL A 284 36.98 9.95 30.37
N ASP A 285 37.11 10.14 31.69
CA ASP A 285 36.89 9.04 32.65
C ASP A 285 35.45 8.56 32.67
N SER A 286 34.47 9.47 32.51
CA SER A 286 33.05 9.07 32.40
C SER A 286 32.80 8.27 31.13
N GLN A 287 33.38 8.69 30.00
CA GLN A 287 33.26 7.95 28.74
C GLN A 287 33.95 6.58 28.78
N LEU A 288 35.14 6.50 29.39
CA LEU A 288 35.85 5.23 29.58
C LEU A 288 35.07 4.26 30.49
N ARG A 289 34.51 4.76 31.62
CA ARG A 289 33.70 3.96 32.53
C ARG A 289 32.37 3.51 31.91
N GLU A 290 31.76 4.31 31.05
CA GLU A 290 30.57 3.90 30.29
C GLU A 290 30.91 2.88 29.20
N ARG A 291 32.08 3.01 28.57
CA ARG A 291 32.57 2.09 27.52
C ARG A 291 32.85 0.69 28.06
N ASP A 292 33.48 0.59 29.28
CA ASP A 292 33.71 -0.70 29.93
C ASP A 292 32.44 -1.39 30.46
N LYS A 293 31.37 -0.64 30.67
CA LYS A 293 30.08 -1.18 31.13
C LYS A 293 29.13 -1.60 29.99
N GLN A 294 29.37 -1.15 28.76
CA GLN A 294 28.54 -1.54 27.63
C GLN A 294 29.11 -2.81 26.99
N PRO A 295 28.31 -3.89 26.86
CA PRO A 295 28.76 -5.06 26.14
C PRO A 295 29.14 -4.64 24.71
N TYR A 296 30.40 -4.87 24.34
CA TYR A 296 30.90 -4.59 23.00
C TYR A 296 30.15 -5.47 22.02
N ARG A 297 29.45 -4.84 21.07
CA ARG A 297 28.78 -5.56 19.98
C ARG A 297 29.70 -5.50 18.76
N GLU A 298 30.20 -6.65 18.35
CA GLU A 298 30.93 -6.77 17.09
C GLU A 298 29.99 -6.43 15.93
N VAL A 299 30.49 -5.63 15.00
CA VAL A 299 29.79 -5.31 13.75
C VAL A 299 30.04 -6.47 12.79
N TRP A 300 29.01 -6.96 12.12
CA TRP A 300 29.12 -8.04 11.13
C TRP A 300 29.88 -7.55 9.89
N ASP A 301 30.33 -8.49 9.04
CA ASP A 301 30.99 -8.18 7.76
C ASP A 301 30.16 -7.23 6.90
N ASN A 302 28.83 -7.36 6.93
CA ASN A 302 27.93 -6.38 6.33
C ASN A 302 27.38 -5.41 7.39
N PRO A 303 27.93 -4.18 7.49
CA PRO A 303 27.56 -3.21 8.51
C PRO A 303 26.14 -2.65 8.31
N VAL A 304 25.65 -2.63 7.06
CA VAL A 304 24.28 -2.19 6.75
C VAL A 304 23.27 -3.20 7.31
N LEU A 305 23.50 -4.50 7.07
CA LEU A 305 22.65 -5.56 7.60
C LEU A 305 22.64 -5.55 9.13
N TRP A 306 23.80 -5.42 9.75
CA TRP A 306 23.92 -5.31 11.22
C TRP A 306 23.11 -4.13 11.76
N ARG A 307 23.22 -2.97 11.11
CA ARG A 307 22.46 -1.78 11.50
C ARG A 307 20.95 -2.00 11.40
N GLU A 308 20.48 -2.57 10.30
CA GLU A 308 19.04 -2.81 10.08
C GLU A 308 18.45 -3.80 11.11
N ILE A 309 19.21 -4.81 11.51
CA ILE A 309 18.76 -5.85 12.44
C ILE A 309 18.94 -5.46 13.90
N CYS A 310 20.14 -4.97 14.27
CA CYS A 310 20.51 -4.73 15.66
C CYS A 310 20.13 -3.36 16.19
N THR A 311 19.88 -2.39 15.29
CA THR A 311 19.41 -1.06 15.68
C THR A 311 17.91 -0.93 15.37
N TRP A 312 17.25 0.00 16.03
CA TRP A 312 15.84 0.31 15.74
C TRP A 312 15.72 1.22 14.52
N ALA A 313 16.29 0.83 13.37
CA ALA A 313 16.32 1.65 12.14
C ALA A 313 14.91 2.11 11.71
N TYR A 314 13.92 1.22 11.84
CA TYR A 314 12.52 1.51 11.53
C TYR A 314 11.71 2.06 12.71
N GLY A 315 12.35 2.31 13.87
CA GLY A 315 11.76 2.83 15.09
C GLY A 315 11.07 1.77 15.97
N ARG A 316 11.11 1.99 17.29
CA ARG A 316 10.54 1.05 18.28
C ARG A 316 9.04 0.80 18.09
N LYS A 317 8.31 1.73 17.46
CA LYS A 317 6.85 1.63 17.26
C LYS A 317 6.43 0.67 16.12
N VAL A 318 7.38 -0.02 15.45
CA VAL A 318 7.11 -1.15 14.53
C VAL A 318 6.33 -2.27 15.24
N ILE A 319 6.51 -2.44 16.56
CA ILE A 319 5.72 -3.36 17.38
C ILE A 319 4.20 -3.17 17.17
N LEU A 320 3.72 -1.93 16.98
CA LEU A 320 2.29 -1.70 16.74
C LEU A 320 1.83 -2.30 15.41
N ILE A 321 2.65 -2.19 14.36
CA ILE A 321 2.33 -2.80 13.06
C ILE A 321 2.28 -4.31 13.18
N ARG A 322 3.22 -4.91 13.93
CA ARG A 322 3.24 -6.35 14.21
C ARG A 322 1.97 -6.78 14.96
N VAL A 323 1.57 -6.04 16.00
CA VAL A 323 0.34 -6.33 16.75
C VAL A 323 -0.89 -6.19 15.85
N ALA A 324 -0.99 -5.13 15.05
CA ALA A 324 -2.10 -4.94 14.11
C ALA A 324 -2.15 -6.06 13.06
N TYR A 325 -0.99 -6.50 12.57
CA TYR A 325 -0.89 -7.61 11.64
C TYR A 325 -1.25 -8.96 12.27
N LEU A 326 -0.85 -9.21 13.52
CA LEU A 326 -1.25 -10.40 14.29
C LEU A 326 -2.76 -10.42 14.54
N LEU A 327 -3.39 -9.29 14.81
CA LEU A 327 -4.85 -9.19 14.93
C LEU A 327 -5.53 -9.52 13.59
N LEU A 328 -4.99 -9.00 12.49
CA LEU A 328 -5.49 -9.32 11.14
C LEU A 328 -5.33 -10.82 10.83
N PHE A 329 -4.20 -11.41 11.21
CA PHE A 329 -3.96 -12.85 11.10
C PHE A 329 -5.00 -13.65 11.91
N ALA A 330 -5.24 -13.26 13.14
CA ALA A 330 -6.23 -13.92 13.99
C ALA A 330 -7.65 -13.85 13.39
N MET A 331 -8.02 -12.70 12.80
CA MET A 331 -9.28 -12.56 12.08
C MET A 331 -9.35 -13.45 10.83
N ALA A 332 -8.29 -13.49 10.03
CA ALA A 332 -8.21 -14.33 8.84
C ALA A 332 -8.25 -15.82 9.20
N ALA A 333 -7.48 -16.23 10.22
CA ALA A 333 -7.45 -17.61 10.71
C ALA A 333 -8.82 -18.06 11.27
N ALA A 334 -9.48 -17.21 12.07
CA ALA A 334 -10.83 -17.48 12.56
C ALA A 334 -11.82 -17.62 11.38
N GLY A 335 -11.71 -16.76 10.36
CA GLY A 335 -12.54 -16.85 9.15
C GLY A 335 -12.30 -18.14 8.36
N VAL A 336 -11.05 -18.58 8.24
CA VAL A 336 -10.67 -19.84 7.57
C VAL A 336 -11.25 -21.03 8.32
N VAL A 337 -11.03 -21.12 9.64
CA VAL A 337 -11.55 -22.22 10.48
C VAL A 337 -13.07 -22.27 10.44
N TRP A 338 -13.73 -21.11 10.47
CA TRP A 338 -15.20 -21.04 10.42
C TRP A 338 -15.75 -21.49 9.06
N LEU A 339 -15.10 -21.09 7.94
CA LEU A 339 -15.51 -21.48 6.59
C LEU A 339 -15.22 -22.96 6.29
N ASP A 340 -14.11 -23.48 6.81
CA ASP A 340 -13.74 -24.89 6.66
C ASP A 340 -14.75 -25.83 7.37
N ALA A 341 -15.38 -25.34 8.44
CA ALA A 341 -16.44 -26.05 9.16
C ALA A 341 -17.81 -26.04 8.44
N GLN A 342 -17.96 -25.33 7.30
CA GLN A 342 -19.22 -25.18 6.56
C GLN A 342 -19.13 -25.77 5.15
N PRO A 343 -19.48 -27.05 4.94
CA PRO A 343 -19.28 -27.74 3.65
C PRO A 343 -20.17 -27.24 2.51
N ASP A 344 -21.28 -26.54 2.79
CA ASP A 344 -22.27 -26.15 1.78
C ASP A 344 -21.89 -24.91 0.92
N LEU A 345 -20.76 -24.25 1.19
CA LEU A 345 -20.33 -23.03 0.50
C LEU A 345 -19.37 -23.27 -0.68
N SER A 346 -19.15 -24.52 -1.10
CA SER A 346 -18.10 -24.94 -2.06
C SER A 346 -18.44 -24.75 -3.55
N SER A 347 -19.53 -24.07 -3.90
CA SER A 347 -20.03 -23.99 -5.29
C SER A 347 -19.56 -22.77 -6.11
N SER A 348 -18.55 -22.01 -5.64
CA SER A 348 -17.99 -20.88 -6.39
C SER A 348 -16.64 -21.22 -7.03
N ILE A 349 -16.28 -20.54 -8.14
CA ILE A 349 -14.98 -20.66 -8.83
C ILE A 349 -13.80 -20.50 -7.86
N PHE A 350 -13.99 -19.73 -6.80
CA PHE A 350 -13.03 -19.61 -5.72
C PHE A 350 -13.52 -20.39 -4.49
N PRO A 351 -12.67 -21.25 -3.90
CA PRO A 351 -12.98 -21.86 -2.61
C PRO A 351 -13.35 -20.80 -1.57
N ALA A 352 -14.39 -21.07 -0.77
CA ALA A 352 -14.84 -20.11 0.24
C ALA A 352 -13.70 -19.66 1.18
N VAL A 353 -12.78 -20.57 1.48
CA VAL A 353 -11.59 -20.35 2.30
C VAL A 353 -10.60 -19.34 1.70
N ALA A 354 -10.59 -19.15 0.37
CA ALA A 354 -9.73 -18.15 -0.27
C ALA A 354 -10.14 -16.70 0.05
N ARG A 355 -11.38 -16.46 0.43
CA ARG A 355 -11.90 -15.11 0.73
C ARG A 355 -11.13 -14.37 1.82
N PRO A 356 -10.81 -14.95 2.99
CA PRO A 356 -9.96 -14.30 3.99
C PRO A 356 -8.46 -14.39 3.66
N VAL A 357 -8.00 -15.42 2.94
CA VAL A 357 -6.59 -15.69 2.66
C VAL A 357 -6.01 -14.71 1.63
N VAL A 358 -6.73 -14.46 0.53
CA VAL A 358 -6.24 -13.60 -0.55
C VAL A 358 -6.00 -12.14 -0.11
N PRO A 359 -6.93 -11.45 0.58
CA PRO A 359 -6.67 -10.12 1.10
C PRO A 359 -5.49 -10.07 2.08
N PHE A 360 -5.33 -11.13 2.88
CA PHE A 360 -4.22 -11.25 3.82
C PHE A 360 -2.88 -11.33 3.11
N PHE A 361 -2.76 -12.10 2.03
CA PHE A 361 -1.55 -12.16 1.19
C PHE A 361 -1.24 -10.82 0.53
N VAL A 362 -2.24 -10.18 -0.06
CA VAL A 362 -2.06 -8.87 -0.72
C VAL A 362 -1.53 -7.83 0.28
N VAL A 363 -2.07 -7.79 1.49
CA VAL A 363 -1.59 -6.88 2.53
C VAL A 363 -0.16 -7.18 2.94
N SER A 364 0.21 -8.46 3.06
CA SER A 364 1.59 -8.86 3.35
C SER A 364 2.55 -8.27 2.33
N LEU A 365 2.30 -8.48 1.04
CA LEU A 365 3.11 -7.95 -0.06
C LEU A 365 3.16 -6.41 -0.08
N VAL A 366 2.03 -5.75 0.18
CA VAL A 366 1.97 -4.27 0.27
C VAL A 366 2.83 -3.75 1.42
N VAL A 367 2.80 -4.40 2.58
CA VAL A 367 3.60 -4.00 3.75
C VAL A 367 5.09 -4.22 3.50
N VAL A 368 5.48 -5.35 2.90
CA VAL A 368 6.88 -5.62 2.51
C VAL A 368 7.37 -4.56 1.51
N ASN A 369 6.58 -4.25 0.48
CA ASN A 369 6.91 -3.21 -0.49
C ASN A 369 7.03 -1.82 0.14
N ALA A 370 6.09 -1.44 1.00
CA ALA A 370 6.12 -0.17 1.73
C ALA A 370 7.39 -0.04 2.59
N LEU A 371 7.78 -1.13 3.28
CA LEU A 371 9.01 -1.16 4.06
C LEU A 371 10.24 -1.00 3.15
N ALA A 372 10.27 -1.68 2.02
CA ALA A 372 11.38 -1.65 1.08
C ALA A 372 11.60 -0.24 0.50
N VAL A 373 10.57 0.38 -0.06
CA VAL A 373 10.70 1.70 -0.66
C VAL A 373 11.02 2.78 0.37
N THR A 374 10.43 2.68 1.57
CA THR A 374 10.69 3.67 2.63
C THR A 374 12.04 3.49 3.31
N SER A 375 12.67 2.32 3.22
CA SER A 375 14.03 2.10 3.73
C SER A 375 15.08 2.99 3.05
N ILE A 376 14.89 3.28 1.77
CA ILE A 376 15.75 4.17 0.99
C ILE A 376 15.31 5.64 1.11
N THR A 377 14.00 5.90 0.94
CA THR A 377 13.50 7.28 0.92
C THR A 377 13.65 7.99 2.26
N ASN A 378 13.51 7.29 3.39
CA ASN A 378 13.72 7.88 4.72
C ASN A 378 15.17 8.29 4.96
N GLU A 379 16.14 7.51 4.47
CA GLU A 379 17.56 7.87 4.58
C GLU A 379 17.90 9.08 3.72
N ARG A 380 17.30 9.17 2.53
CA ARG A 380 17.45 10.33 1.66
C ARG A 380 16.85 11.59 2.28
N ASP A 381 15.59 11.54 2.74
CA ASP A 381 14.92 12.69 3.36
C ASP A 381 15.60 13.10 4.68
N GLY A 382 16.20 12.15 5.39
CA GLY A 382 17.02 12.37 6.60
C GLY A 382 18.46 12.82 6.34
N ARG A 383 18.90 12.91 5.07
CA ARG A 383 20.28 13.19 4.63
C ARG A 383 21.33 12.24 5.22
N SER A 384 20.91 11.06 5.66
CA SER A 384 21.83 10.02 6.15
C SER A 384 22.39 9.18 5.00
N LEU A 385 21.74 9.20 3.85
CA LEU A 385 22.19 8.49 2.65
C LEU A 385 23.53 9.03 2.16
N ASP A 386 23.69 10.36 2.12
CA ASP A 386 24.95 11.00 1.68
C ASP A 386 26.13 10.58 2.55
N LEU A 387 25.90 10.40 3.88
CA LEU A 387 26.94 9.93 4.81
C LEU A 387 27.32 8.46 4.55
N LEU A 388 26.35 7.62 4.17
CA LEU A 388 26.60 6.22 3.81
C LEU A 388 27.39 6.11 2.50
N LEU A 389 27.11 6.99 1.53
CA LEU A 389 27.76 6.98 0.22
C LEU A 389 29.23 7.46 0.28
N VAL A 390 29.62 8.20 1.32
CA VAL A 390 31.03 8.59 1.55
C VAL A 390 31.85 7.44 2.17
N THR A 391 31.19 6.43 2.75
CA THR A 391 31.85 5.25 3.28
C THR A 391 32.28 4.28 2.17
N ASP A 392 33.23 3.39 2.47
CA ASP A 392 33.81 2.41 1.55
C ASP A 392 32.91 1.17 1.38
N LEU A 393 31.59 1.38 1.31
CA LEU A 393 30.58 0.34 1.13
C LEU A 393 30.46 -0.06 -0.33
N SER A 394 30.51 -1.35 -0.62
CA SER A 394 30.22 -1.87 -1.94
C SER A 394 28.71 -1.79 -2.26
N PRO A 395 28.33 -1.65 -3.55
CA PRO A 395 26.91 -1.68 -3.96
C PRO A 395 26.17 -2.93 -3.49
N SER A 396 26.84 -4.08 -3.49
CA SER A 396 26.29 -5.36 -3.05
C SER A 396 26.02 -5.37 -1.54
N GLU A 397 26.95 -4.88 -0.71
CA GLU A 397 26.74 -4.78 0.75
C GLU A 397 25.58 -3.88 1.09
N PHE A 398 25.44 -2.76 0.37
CA PHE A 398 24.30 -1.85 0.59
C PHE A 398 22.98 -2.50 0.21
N VAL A 399 22.82 -3.00 -1.02
CA VAL A 399 21.56 -3.53 -1.54
C VAL A 399 21.14 -4.81 -0.79
N PHE A 400 22.05 -5.79 -0.63
CA PHE A 400 21.75 -7.02 0.10
C PHE A 400 21.60 -6.80 1.60
N GLY A 401 22.34 -5.84 2.17
CA GLY A 401 22.17 -5.43 3.56
C GLY A 401 20.77 -4.86 3.81
N LYS A 402 20.26 -4.02 2.90
CA LYS A 402 18.90 -3.49 2.95
C LYS A 402 17.85 -4.59 2.78
N LEU A 403 17.99 -5.45 1.77
CA LEU A 403 17.07 -6.57 1.54
C LEU A 403 16.99 -7.49 2.77
N GLY A 404 18.14 -7.89 3.33
CA GLY A 404 18.17 -8.72 4.53
C GLY A 404 17.50 -8.05 5.72
N GLY A 405 17.69 -6.74 5.91
CA GLY A 405 17.00 -5.95 6.95
C GLY A 405 15.49 -5.92 6.75
N ILE A 406 15.01 -5.74 5.51
CA ILE A 406 13.58 -5.75 5.15
C ILE A 406 12.96 -7.11 5.50
N PHE A 407 13.58 -8.22 5.08
CA PHE A 407 13.06 -9.56 5.37
C PHE A 407 13.08 -9.88 6.86
N TRP A 408 14.10 -9.43 7.59
CA TRP A 408 14.14 -9.60 9.05
C TRP A 408 13.01 -8.86 9.76
N VAL A 409 12.73 -7.64 9.37
CA VAL A 409 11.66 -6.81 9.97
C VAL A 409 10.28 -7.31 9.57
N ALA A 410 10.12 -7.80 8.32
CA ALA A 410 8.87 -8.29 7.76
C ALA A 410 8.64 -9.79 7.96
N LYS A 411 9.50 -10.50 8.71
CA LYS A 411 9.44 -11.97 8.85
C LYS A 411 8.06 -12.50 9.29
N GLU A 412 7.37 -11.80 10.19
CA GLU A 412 6.04 -12.18 10.63
C GLU A 412 5.02 -12.06 9.47
N MET A 413 5.19 -11.06 8.59
CA MET A 413 4.30 -10.83 7.44
C MET A 413 4.50 -11.87 6.34
N ILE A 414 5.68 -12.51 6.28
CA ILE A 414 6.00 -13.58 5.34
C ILE A 414 5.62 -14.94 5.92
N LEU A 415 5.94 -15.19 7.19
CA LEU A 415 5.74 -16.50 7.79
C LEU A 415 4.27 -16.81 8.14
N LEU A 416 3.49 -15.83 8.59
CA LEU A 416 2.11 -16.08 9.01
C LEU A 416 1.18 -16.52 7.86
N PRO A 417 1.28 -15.98 6.62
CA PRO A 417 0.54 -16.53 5.47
C PRO A 417 0.89 -18.00 5.20
N ILE A 418 2.17 -18.37 5.35
CA ILE A 418 2.64 -19.76 5.17
C ILE A 418 2.05 -20.67 6.24
N VAL A 419 1.99 -20.23 7.50
CA VAL A 419 1.36 -20.98 8.60
C VAL A 419 -0.12 -21.20 8.31
N LEU A 420 -0.81 -20.21 7.77
CA LEU A 420 -2.22 -20.33 7.40
C LEU A 420 -2.43 -21.36 6.29
N CYS A 421 -1.57 -21.36 5.27
CA CYS A 421 -1.59 -22.40 4.22
C CYS A 421 -1.25 -23.79 4.79
N GLY A 422 -0.32 -23.88 5.76
CA GLY A 422 -0.02 -25.12 6.46
C GLY A 422 -1.23 -25.71 7.21
N TYR A 423 -2.04 -24.85 7.83
CA TYR A 423 -3.32 -25.28 8.42
C TYR A 423 -4.27 -25.88 7.36
N LEU A 424 -4.37 -25.27 6.17
CA LEU A 424 -5.21 -25.78 5.08
C LEU A 424 -4.74 -27.14 4.53
N VAL A 425 -3.43 -27.40 4.59
CA VAL A 425 -2.89 -28.75 4.30
C VAL A 425 -3.28 -29.75 5.37
N TRP A 426 -3.21 -29.33 6.64
CA TRP A 426 -3.59 -30.21 7.77
C TRP A 426 -5.08 -30.52 7.76
N SER A 427 -5.94 -29.57 7.44
CA SER A 427 -7.39 -29.77 7.27
C SER A 427 -7.76 -30.54 5.98
N ARG A 428 -6.79 -30.87 5.13
CA ARG A 428 -6.95 -31.54 3.82
C ARG A 428 -7.76 -30.73 2.79
N THR A 429 -7.96 -29.46 3.02
CA THR A 429 -8.60 -28.54 2.08
C THR A 429 -7.64 -28.16 0.93
N LEU A 430 -6.33 -28.15 1.22
CA LEU A 430 -5.27 -27.88 0.24
C LEU A 430 -4.35 -29.08 0.08
N GLY A 431 -4.09 -29.52 -1.14
CA GLY A 431 -3.12 -30.58 -1.44
C GLY A 431 -1.68 -30.10 -1.18
N VAL A 432 -0.79 -31.02 -0.78
CA VAL A 432 0.63 -30.74 -0.51
C VAL A 432 1.33 -30.12 -1.72
N GLU A 433 1.00 -30.60 -2.92
CA GLU A 433 1.55 -30.10 -4.19
C GLU A 433 1.18 -28.62 -4.40
N ASN A 434 -0.10 -28.27 -4.27
CA ASN A 434 -0.57 -26.89 -4.39
C ASN A 434 -0.01 -26.00 -3.27
N PHE A 435 0.21 -26.54 -2.08
CA PHE A 435 0.90 -25.83 -1.00
C PHE A 435 2.31 -25.43 -1.40
N CYS A 436 3.10 -26.35 -2.01
CA CYS A 436 4.44 -26.05 -2.48
C CYS A 436 4.42 -24.95 -3.56
N TYR A 437 3.45 -24.97 -4.47
CA TYR A 437 3.30 -23.93 -5.50
C TYR A 437 2.93 -22.56 -4.89
N VAL A 438 2.00 -22.52 -3.95
CA VAL A 438 1.64 -21.29 -3.25
C VAL A 438 2.80 -20.74 -2.44
N LEU A 439 3.53 -21.60 -1.72
CA LEU A 439 4.71 -21.23 -0.94
C LEU A 439 5.80 -20.64 -1.84
N GLY A 440 6.17 -21.35 -2.91
CA GLY A 440 7.17 -20.88 -3.87
C GLY A 440 6.76 -19.58 -4.55
N GLY A 441 5.49 -19.48 -4.98
CA GLY A 441 4.92 -18.26 -5.57
C GLY A 441 4.95 -17.07 -4.61
N LEU A 442 4.59 -17.28 -3.34
CA LEU A 442 4.61 -16.23 -2.32
C LEU A 442 6.04 -15.71 -2.09
N LEU A 443 7.02 -16.62 -1.94
CA LEU A 443 8.43 -16.23 -1.76
C LEU A 443 8.99 -15.45 -2.97
N VAL A 444 8.67 -15.86 -4.19
CA VAL A 444 9.03 -15.11 -5.40
C VAL A 444 8.41 -13.72 -5.41
N MET A 445 7.14 -13.61 -5.04
CA MET A 445 6.43 -12.33 -4.96
C MET A 445 6.98 -11.42 -3.85
N ASP A 446 7.34 -11.96 -2.69
CA ASP A 446 7.97 -11.19 -1.60
C ASP A 446 9.31 -10.60 -2.03
N VAL A 447 10.15 -11.40 -2.73
CA VAL A 447 11.42 -10.90 -3.29
C VAL A 447 11.16 -9.84 -4.36
N PHE A 448 10.22 -10.09 -5.27
CA PHE A 448 9.85 -9.14 -6.32
C PHE A 448 9.40 -7.78 -5.74
N VAL A 449 8.47 -7.77 -4.79
CA VAL A 449 7.97 -6.51 -4.21
C VAL A 449 9.01 -5.79 -3.36
N ALA A 450 9.92 -6.52 -2.70
CA ALA A 450 11.03 -5.93 -1.96
C ALA A 450 12.04 -5.25 -2.91
N VAL A 451 12.44 -5.94 -3.99
CA VAL A 451 13.35 -5.38 -5.00
C VAL A 451 12.70 -4.21 -5.75
N LEU A 452 11.41 -4.31 -6.09
CA LEU A 452 10.65 -3.21 -6.68
C LEU A 452 10.68 -1.97 -5.78
N GLY A 453 10.48 -2.14 -4.48
CA GLY A 453 10.56 -1.05 -3.50
C GLY A 453 11.93 -0.37 -3.47
N ILE A 454 13.00 -1.15 -3.42
CA ILE A 454 14.39 -0.64 -3.46
C ILE A 454 14.66 0.07 -4.80
N HIS A 455 14.32 -0.57 -5.93
CA HIS A 455 14.50 0.01 -7.26
C HIS A 455 13.81 1.36 -7.40
N CYS A 456 12.53 1.47 -7.04
CA CYS A 456 11.81 2.74 -7.06
C CYS A 456 12.42 3.75 -6.07
N GLY A 457 12.85 3.31 -4.89
CA GLY A 457 13.52 4.14 -3.89
C GLY A 457 14.80 4.76 -4.41
N MET A 458 15.59 4.05 -5.21
CA MET A 458 16.82 4.53 -5.82
C MET A 458 16.56 5.40 -7.06
N THR A 459 15.62 4.98 -7.91
CA THR A 459 15.34 5.62 -9.22
C THR A 459 14.72 7.01 -9.07
N TYR A 460 13.76 7.19 -8.16
CA TYR A 460 13.02 8.45 -8.04
C TYR A 460 13.64 9.38 -7.00
N SER A 461 13.96 10.63 -7.39
CA SER A 461 14.52 11.65 -6.49
C SER A 461 13.54 12.15 -5.43
N ASN A 462 12.23 12.10 -5.72
CA ASN A 462 11.19 12.53 -4.80
C ASN A 462 10.60 11.32 -4.08
N SER A 463 10.70 11.29 -2.75
CA SER A 463 10.21 10.19 -1.91
C SER A 463 8.73 9.89 -2.11
N ARG A 464 7.89 10.93 -2.29
CA ARG A 464 6.46 10.74 -2.58
C ARG A 464 6.22 10.04 -3.92
N ALA A 465 6.99 10.39 -4.95
CA ALA A 465 6.91 9.74 -6.25
C ALA A 465 7.41 8.29 -6.16
N ALA A 466 8.54 8.04 -5.50
CA ALA A 466 9.08 6.70 -5.30
C ALA A 466 8.07 5.77 -4.62
N ILE A 467 7.49 6.20 -3.50
CA ILE A 467 6.50 5.44 -2.73
C ILE A 467 5.22 5.26 -3.57
N GLY A 468 4.75 6.32 -4.25
CA GLY A 468 3.55 6.28 -5.07
C GLY A 468 3.66 5.34 -6.26
N VAL A 469 4.81 5.32 -6.94
CA VAL A 469 5.05 4.40 -8.06
C VAL A 469 5.20 2.96 -7.58
N SER A 470 5.98 2.73 -6.52
CA SER A 470 6.20 1.38 -5.99
C SER A 470 4.90 0.74 -5.49
N LEU A 471 4.20 1.39 -4.57
CA LEU A 471 2.91 0.89 -4.06
C LEU A 471 1.83 0.87 -5.14
N GLY A 472 1.84 1.87 -6.03
CA GLY A 472 0.94 1.92 -7.17
C GLY A 472 1.12 0.74 -8.10
N THR A 473 2.36 0.35 -8.42
CA THR A 473 2.65 -0.81 -9.27
C THR A 473 2.11 -2.10 -8.65
N VAL A 474 2.36 -2.33 -7.35
CA VAL A 474 1.80 -3.49 -6.64
C VAL A 474 0.28 -3.47 -6.63
N PHE A 475 -0.32 -2.33 -6.33
CA PHE A 475 -1.77 -2.17 -6.29
C PHE A 475 -2.41 -2.42 -7.66
N PHE A 476 -1.89 -1.80 -8.73
CA PHE A 476 -2.42 -1.96 -10.08
C PHE A 476 -2.20 -3.37 -10.63
N LEU A 477 -1.14 -4.07 -10.22
CA LEU A 477 -0.94 -5.48 -10.56
C LEU A 477 -2.11 -6.33 -10.02
N PHE A 478 -2.40 -6.25 -8.70
CA PHE A 478 -3.49 -7.04 -8.11
C PHE A 478 -4.88 -6.60 -8.60
N LEU A 479 -5.06 -5.29 -8.78
CA LEU A 479 -6.32 -4.78 -9.34
C LEU A 479 -6.53 -5.24 -10.78
N GLY A 480 -5.46 -5.28 -11.59
CA GLY A 480 -5.47 -5.80 -12.94
C GLY A 480 -5.85 -7.28 -12.99
N ILE A 481 -5.24 -8.10 -12.12
CA ILE A 481 -5.57 -9.52 -11.98
C ILE A 481 -7.05 -9.69 -11.61
N ALA A 482 -7.53 -8.98 -10.59
CA ALA A 482 -8.92 -9.05 -10.14
C ALA A 482 -9.91 -8.63 -11.24
N THR A 483 -9.58 -7.56 -11.98
CA THR A 483 -10.41 -7.06 -13.08
C THR A 483 -10.44 -8.04 -14.25
N CYS A 484 -9.31 -8.65 -14.64
CA CYS A 484 -9.23 -9.68 -15.65
C CYS A 484 -10.10 -10.88 -15.30
N ILE A 485 -9.96 -11.40 -14.07
CA ILE A 485 -10.76 -12.54 -13.60
C ILE A 485 -12.25 -12.19 -13.60
N LEU A 486 -12.61 -10.99 -13.10
CA LEU A 486 -14.00 -10.55 -13.08
C LEU A 486 -14.59 -10.45 -14.48
N MET A 487 -13.85 -9.92 -15.46
CA MET A 487 -14.30 -9.86 -16.85
C MET A 487 -14.47 -11.25 -17.46
N MET A 488 -13.50 -12.17 -17.26
CA MET A 488 -13.58 -13.54 -17.77
C MET A 488 -14.79 -14.29 -17.21
N ILE A 489 -15.11 -14.12 -15.93
CA ILE A 489 -16.29 -14.73 -15.29
C ILE A 489 -17.58 -14.10 -15.80
N SER A 490 -17.63 -12.76 -15.94
CA SER A 490 -18.86 -12.04 -16.29
C SER A 490 -19.30 -12.28 -17.75
N PHE A 491 -18.36 -12.50 -18.66
CA PHE A 491 -18.65 -12.64 -20.08
C PHE A 491 -18.61 -14.08 -20.60
N SER A 492 -18.34 -15.08 -19.79
CA SER A 492 -18.39 -16.54 -20.02
C SER A 492 -18.25 -16.98 -21.50
N GLY A 493 -17.07 -16.76 -22.09
CA GLY A 493 -16.76 -17.17 -23.47
C GLY A 493 -15.64 -18.21 -23.55
N SER A 494 -15.47 -18.84 -24.72
CA SER A 494 -14.35 -19.76 -24.95
C SER A 494 -13.01 -18.99 -24.90
N PHE A 495 -12.02 -19.52 -24.19
CA PHE A 495 -10.73 -18.90 -23.93
C PHE A 495 -9.99 -18.42 -25.20
N HIS A 496 -10.06 -19.17 -26.29
CA HIS A 496 -9.38 -18.83 -27.55
C HIS A 496 -9.91 -17.56 -28.23
N VAL A 497 -11.14 -17.16 -27.93
CA VAL A 497 -11.76 -15.94 -28.48
C VAL A 497 -11.42 -14.72 -27.61
N GLN A 498 -11.03 -14.92 -26.35
CA GLN A 498 -10.84 -13.84 -25.37
C GLN A 498 -9.43 -13.20 -25.38
N LEU A 499 -8.42 -13.86 -25.95
CA LEU A 499 -7.05 -13.32 -25.95
C LEU A 499 -6.95 -11.96 -26.69
N ALA A 500 -7.54 -11.85 -27.87
CA ALA A 500 -7.42 -10.65 -28.70
C ALA A 500 -7.95 -9.37 -28.02
N PRO A 501 -9.12 -9.38 -27.33
CA PRO A 501 -9.60 -8.22 -26.57
C PRO A 501 -8.66 -7.81 -25.42
N PHE A 502 -8.05 -8.78 -24.75
CA PHE A 502 -7.15 -8.51 -23.62
C PHE A 502 -5.79 -7.97 -24.05
N LEU A 503 -5.39 -8.10 -25.33
CA LEU A 503 -4.12 -7.57 -25.83
C LEU A 503 -3.97 -6.06 -25.55
N ALA A 504 -5.01 -5.28 -25.75
CA ALA A 504 -4.97 -3.85 -25.48
C ALA A 504 -4.71 -3.55 -24.00
N PHE A 505 -5.32 -4.32 -23.10
CA PHE A 505 -5.14 -4.21 -21.65
C PHE A 505 -3.73 -4.66 -21.22
N ILE A 506 -3.25 -5.78 -21.77
CA ILE A 506 -1.90 -6.31 -21.54
C ILE A 506 -0.83 -5.31 -22.01
N MET A 507 -0.97 -4.79 -23.24
CA MET A 507 -0.04 -3.82 -23.81
C MET A 507 -0.04 -2.50 -23.03
N GLY A 508 -1.22 -2.02 -22.61
CA GLY A 508 -1.35 -0.85 -21.75
C GLY A 508 -0.65 -1.04 -20.40
N GLY A 509 -0.80 -2.21 -19.79
CA GLY A 509 -0.09 -2.61 -18.57
C GLY A 509 1.43 -2.65 -18.77
N GLY A 510 1.90 -3.21 -19.89
CA GLY A 510 3.32 -3.26 -20.25
C GLY A 510 3.94 -1.87 -20.43
N VAL A 511 3.27 -0.98 -21.16
CA VAL A 511 3.71 0.41 -21.32
C VAL A 511 3.73 1.14 -19.97
N GLY A 512 2.68 0.98 -19.16
CA GLY A 512 2.62 1.58 -17.82
C GLY A 512 3.76 1.09 -16.91
N LEU A 513 4.05 -0.19 -16.94
CA LEU A 513 5.14 -0.80 -16.17
C LEU A 513 6.52 -0.30 -16.67
N TYR A 514 6.73 -0.24 -17.98
CA TYR A 514 7.96 0.31 -18.56
C TYR A 514 8.20 1.77 -18.16
N VAL A 515 7.17 2.60 -18.24
CA VAL A 515 7.27 4.01 -17.84
C VAL A 515 7.58 4.13 -16.33
N SER A 516 7.04 3.23 -15.50
CA SER A 516 7.26 3.25 -14.06
C SER A 516 8.64 2.74 -13.65
N LEU A 517 9.15 1.69 -14.28
CA LEU A 517 10.43 1.06 -13.94
C LEU A 517 11.63 1.71 -14.66
N GLY A 518 11.44 2.15 -15.91
CA GLY A 518 12.49 2.71 -16.77
C GLY A 518 12.66 4.23 -16.70
N ALA A 519 12.04 4.92 -15.73
CA ALA A 519 11.93 6.38 -15.70
C ALA A 519 13.27 7.15 -15.72
N ARG A 520 14.35 6.57 -15.19
CA ARG A 520 15.70 7.16 -15.18
C ARG A 520 16.76 6.32 -15.90
N ASN A 521 16.52 5.02 -15.96
CA ASN A 521 17.46 4.07 -16.52
C ASN A 521 16.74 3.05 -17.41
N PRO A 522 16.39 3.44 -18.65
CA PRO A 522 15.73 2.57 -19.60
C PRO A 522 16.72 1.50 -20.10
N SER A 523 16.65 0.28 -19.59
CA SER A 523 17.42 -0.85 -20.08
C SER A 523 16.57 -1.76 -20.97
N PRO A 524 17.17 -2.46 -21.96
CA PRO A 524 16.46 -3.47 -22.75
C PRO A 524 15.86 -4.59 -21.90
N ALA A 525 16.50 -4.93 -20.77
CA ALA A 525 16.01 -5.93 -19.82
C ALA A 525 14.73 -5.45 -19.13
N ILE A 526 14.66 -4.19 -18.68
CA ILE A 526 13.45 -3.58 -18.11
C ILE A 526 12.34 -3.51 -19.16
N LEU A 527 12.66 -3.18 -20.41
CA LEU A 527 11.66 -3.19 -21.50
C LEU A 527 11.08 -4.60 -21.70
N ALA A 528 11.96 -5.61 -21.84
CA ALA A 528 11.53 -6.99 -22.00
C ALA A 528 10.70 -7.48 -20.80
N ALA A 529 11.13 -7.19 -19.57
CA ALA A 529 10.42 -7.52 -18.34
C ALA A 529 9.03 -6.86 -18.29
N SER A 530 8.96 -5.58 -18.66
CA SER A 530 7.69 -4.81 -18.65
C SER A 530 6.67 -5.32 -19.65
N LEU A 531 7.10 -5.83 -20.79
CA LEU A 531 6.21 -6.43 -21.79
C LEU A 531 5.84 -7.87 -21.41
N LEU A 532 6.82 -8.64 -20.92
CA LEU A 532 6.61 -10.05 -20.57
C LEU A 532 5.69 -10.21 -19.37
N LEU A 533 5.83 -9.38 -18.34
CA LEU A 533 5.15 -9.56 -17.05
C LEU A 533 3.62 -9.51 -17.17
N PRO A 534 2.96 -8.53 -17.82
CA PRO A 534 1.52 -8.51 -17.98
C PRO A 534 1.00 -9.67 -18.83
N PHE A 535 1.76 -10.07 -19.88
CA PHE A 535 1.39 -11.21 -20.72
C PHE A 535 1.47 -12.53 -19.93
N ALA A 536 2.57 -12.73 -19.20
CA ALA A 536 2.74 -13.91 -18.35
C ALA A 536 1.68 -13.96 -17.23
N THR A 537 1.34 -12.81 -16.63
CA THR A 537 0.29 -12.71 -15.61
C THR A 537 -1.08 -13.10 -16.21
N PHE A 538 -1.40 -12.62 -17.40
CA PHE A 538 -2.62 -13.02 -18.11
C PHE A 538 -2.63 -14.52 -18.37
N TYR A 539 -1.52 -15.10 -18.85
CA TYR A 539 -1.41 -16.55 -19.08
C TYR A 539 -1.55 -17.35 -17.77
N ALA A 540 -0.99 -16.85 -16.66
CA ALA A 540 -1.16 -17.48 -15.34
C ALA A 540 -2.65 -17.47 -14.89
N ILE A 541 -3.37 -16.35 -15.10
CA ILE A 541 -4.81 -16.27 -14.80
C ILE A 541 -5.59 -17.31 -15.59
N THR A 542 -5.32 -17.44 -16.88
CA THR A 542 -6.00 -18.38 -17.76
C THR A 542 -5.67 -19.82 -17.41
N SER A 543 -4.41 -20.11 -17.09
CA SER A 543 -3.98 -21.42 -16.59
C SER A 543 -4.69 -21.80 -15.28
N TYR A 544 -4.90 -20.82 -14.39
CA TYR A 544 -5.67 -21.01 -13.16
C TYR A 544 -7.12 -21.40 -13.44
N LEU A 545 -7.78 -20.72 -14.37
CA LEU A 545 -9.16 -21.03 -14.76
C LEU A 545 -9.30 -22.39 -15.47
N LEU A 546 -8.21 -22.92 -16.02
CA LEU A 546 -8.12 -24.26 -16.61
C LEU A 546 -7.63 -25.33 -15.62
N ASP A 547 -7.49 -24.99 -14.33
CA ASP A 547 -6.99 -25.85 -13.25
C ASP A 547 -5.56 -26.40 -13.47
N LEU A 548 -4.73 -25.65 -14.21
CA LEU A 548 -3.32 -25.97 -14.47
C LEU A 548 -2.41 -25.30 -13.45
N THR A 549 -2.45 -25.77 -12.19
CA THR A 549 -1.76 -25.13 -11.06
C THR A 549 -0.24 -25.08 -11.20
N LEU A 550 0.39 -26.13 -11.75
CA LEU A 550 1.82 -26.14 -12.05
C LEU A 550 2.21 -25.04 -13.06
N ALA A 551 1.41 -24.85 -14.12
CA ALA A 551 1.66 -23.83 -15.13
C ALA A 551 1.57 -22.42 -14.51
N VAL A 552 0.59 -22.17 -13.63
CA VAL A 552 0.47 -20.93 -12.86
C VAL A 552 1.76 -20.65 -12.07
N PHE A 553 2.23 -21.64 -11.32
CA PHE A 553 3.44 -21.50 -10.52
C PHE A 553 4.69 -21.23 -11.38
N LEU A 554 4.93 -22.05 -12.42
CA LEU A 554 6.13 -21.90 -13.26
C LEU A 554 6.17 -20.56 -13.99
N VAL A 555 5.04 -20.15 -14.58
CA VAL A 555 4.97 -18.86 -15.30
C VAL A 555 5.17 -17.69 -14.33
N THR A 556 4.52 -17.73 -13.19
CA THR A 556 4.69 -16.69 -12.15
C THR A 556 6.15 -16.67 -11.68
N ALA A 557 6.72 -17.81 -11.32
CA ALA A 557 8.10 -17.88 -10.85
C ALA A 557 9.09 -17.34 -11.89
N VAL A 558 8.99 -17.73 -13.15
CA VAL A 558 9.90 -17.29 -14.21
C VAL A 558 9.74 -15.80 -14.51
N ALA A 559 8.51 -15.32 -14.73
CA ALA A 559 8.26 -13.94 -15.12
C ALA A 559 8.65 -12.92 -14.02
N TYR A 560 8.27 -13.20 -12.78
CA TYR A 560 8.59 -12.31 -11.67
C TYR A 560 10.05 -12.39 -11.25
N SER A 561 10.69 -13.56 -11.31
CA SER A 561 12.15 -13.68 -11.08
C SER A 561 12.96 -12.97 -12.16
N PHE A 562 12.56 -13.07 -13.44
CA PHE A 562 13.18 -12.34 -14.54
C PHE A 562 13.05 -10.81 -14.34
N THR A 563 11.87 -10.34 -13.99
CA THR A 563 11.63 -8.92 -13.72
C THR A 563 12.44 -8.42 -12.51
N THR A 564 12.55 -9.24 -11.48
CA THR A 564 13.39 -8.96 -10.30
C THR A 564 14.86 -8.84 -10.69
N ALA A 565 15.38 -9.75 -11.49
CA ALA A 565 16.76 -9.70 -12.00
C ALA A 565 16.98 -8.47 -12.90
N ALA A 566 16.03 -8.15 -13.78
CA ALA A 566 16.09 -6.97 -14.63
C ALA A 566 16.15 -5.64 -13.85
N MET A 567 15.54 -5.56 -12.67
CA MET A 567 15.65 -4.40 -11.77
C MET A 567 16.93 -4.43 -10.92
N MET A 568 17.38 -5.63 -10.49
CA MET A 568 18.50 -5.79 -9.58
C MET A 568 19.85 -5.55 -10.25
N ILE A 569 20.03 -6.01 -11.50
CA ILE A 569 21.29 -5.86 -12.24
C ILE A 569 21.68 -4.38 -12.40
N PRO A 570 20.82 -3.49 -12.92
CA PRO A 570 21.12 -2.05 -12.97
C PRO A 570 21.34 -1.44 -11.58
N ALA A 571 20.57 -1.86 -10.57
CA ALA A 571 20.72 -1.36 -9.21
C ALA A 571 22.10 -1.66 -8.60
N LEU A 572 22.77 -2.72 -9.04
CA LEU A 572 24.12 -3.08 -8.60
C LEU A 572 25.21 -2.48 -9.50
N SER A 573 25.04 -2.56 -10.84
CA SER A 573 26.07 -2.14 -11.81
C SER A 573 26.17 -0.61 -11.96
N GLU A 574 25.05 0.09 -11.81
CA GLU A 574 24.96 1.53 -11.96
C GLU A 574 24.66 2.25 -10.64
N PHE A 575 24.98 1.57 -9.52
CA PHE A 575 24.72 2.09 -8.19
C PHE A 575 25.28 3.50 -7.97
N ASP A 576 26.53 3.72 -8.38
CA ASP A 576 27.23 4.98 -8.19
C ASP A 576 26.57 6.10 -9.02
N PHE A 577 26.13 5.78 -10.25
CA PHE A 577 25.37 6.72 -11.08
C PHE A 577 23.97 7.00 -10.52
N ALA A 578 23.23 5.97 -10.13
CA ALA A 578 21.88 6.11 -9.57
C ALA A 578 21.87 6.93 -8.27
N MET A 579 22.95 6.86 -7.51
CA MET A 579 23.10 7.57 -6.24
C MET A 579 23.87 8.90 -6.36
N GLY A 580 24.25 9.31 -7.60
CA GLY A 580 24.92 10.58 -7.85
C GLY A 580 26.39 10.62 -7.46
N ARG A 581 27.05 9.45 -7.34
CA ARG A 581 28.45 9.32 -6.93
C ARG A 581 29.44 9.64 -8.07
N ASN A 582 29.00 9.54 -9.32
CA ASN A 582 29.81 9.82 -10.50
C ASN A 582 29.55 11.24 -11.00
N SER A 583 30.31 12.20 -10.58
CA SER A 583 30.35 13.51 -11.23
C SER A 583 31.73 14.13 -11.42
N VAL A 584 32.83 13.52 -10.96
CA VAL A 584 34.12 14.24 -10.95
C VAL A 584 35.33 13.37 -11.35
N ALA A 585 35.20 12.18 -11.89
CA ALA A 585 36.36 11.32 -12.10
C ALA A 585 36.76 11.02 -13.57
N ASP A 586 36.04 11.56 -14.57
CA ASP A 586 36.39 11.38 -15.99
C ASP A 586 36.22 12.70 -16.78
N ASP A 587 37.11 13.69 -16.52
CA ASP A 587 37.51 14.75 -17.42
C ASP A 587 39.03 14.94 -17.40
#